data_ae93a1effb180fee1e1bbf42550183c2
#
_entry.id   ae93a1effb180fee1e1bbf42550183c2
#
_cell.length_a   1.000
_cell.length_b   1.000
_cell.length_c   1.000
_cell.angle_alpha   90.00
_cell.angle_beta   90.00
_cell.angle_gamma   90.00
#
_symmetry.space_group_name_H-M   'P 1'
#
loop_
_entity.id
_entity.type
_entity.pdbx_description
1 polymer ?
#
loop_
_entity_poly.entity_id
_entity_poly.type
_entity_poly.pdbx_seq_one_letter_code
_entity_poly.pdbx_strand_id
1 'polypeptide(L)'
;MKVGLVPALRSGRLEGSATISADMPIRGIATSGMDGRSFSFGIADAVTVLAPTTAAADAAATLIASEVDIDHPAIQRVPASSLDPDTDLGDRLVTVERGLLPKALIDEALANGLRYAQWAIARGLINDAYLACAGQTRIAGGALLDLTKD
;
A
#
# COMPACT_ATOMS: atom_id res chain seq x y z
N MET A 1 -9.95 16.54 10.31
CA MET A 1 -10.64 15.37 9.76
C MET A 1 -9.98 14.10 10.29
N LYS A 2 -10.75 13.10 10.71
CA LYS A 2 -10.22 11.80 11.14
C LYS A 2 -10.45 10.79 10.03
N VAL A 3 -9.40 10.05 9.67
CA VAL A 3 -9.42 9.04 8.61
C VAL A 3 -9.06 7.69 9.22
N GLY A 4 -9.89 6.67 8.96
CA GLY A 4 -9.61 5.31 9.40
C GLY A 4 -8.62 4.61 8.47
N LEU A 5 -7.72 3.82 9.04
CA LEU A 5 -6.78 2.98 8.33
C LEU A 5 -7.27 1.53 8.34
N VAL A 6 -7.31 0.91 7.19
CA VAL A 6 -7.80 -0.46 7.00
C VAL A 6 -6.63 -1.34 6.59
N PRO A 7 -6.29 -2.40 7.35
CA PRO A 7 -5.16 -3.27 7.05
C PRO A 7 -5.41 -4.19 5.85
N ALA A 8 -6.69 -4.45 5.56
CA ALA A 8 -7.11 -5.20 4.39
C ALA A 8 -8.45 -4.65 3.90
N LEU A 9 -8.53 -4.32 2.62
CA LEU A 9 -9.72 -3.68 2.04
C LEU A 9 -11.01 -4.52 2.20
N ARG A 10 -10.87 -5.84 2.31
CA ARG A 10 -12.00 -6.76 2.51
C ARG A 10 -12.39 -6.98 3.98
N SER A 11 -11.53 -6.62 4.94
CA SER A 11 -11.78 -6.93 6.36
C SER A 11 -12.81 -6.01 7.01
N GLY A 12 -12.93 -4.78 6.53
CA GLY A 12 -13.77 -3.74 7.13
C GLY A 12 -13.35 -3.32 8.56
N ARG A 13 -12.24 -3.89 9.07
CA ARG A 13 -11.72 -3.55 10.41
C ARG A 13 -10.78 -2.36 10.32
N LEU A 14 -10.94 -1.42 11.24
CA LEU A 14 -10.01 -0.31 11.42
C LEU A 14 -8.89 -0.75 12.37
N GLU A 15 -7.62 -0.60 11.96
CA GLU A 15 -6.46 -0.85 12.83
C GLU A 15 -5.78 0.44 13.28
N GLY A 16 -6.21 1.56 12.78
CA GLY A 16 -5.65 2.84 13.15
C GLY A 16 -6.44 4.00 12.59
N SER A 17 -6.01 5.20 12.91
CA SER A 17 -6.57 6.41 12.34
C SER A 17 -5.50 7.47 12.14
N ALA A 18 -5.66 8.29 11.11
CA ALA A 18 -4.91 9.53 10.93
C ALA A 18 -5.80 10.71 11.24
N THR A 19 -5.32 11.66 12.02
CA THR A 19 -6.01 12.93 12.24
C THR A 19 -5.34 14.01 11.41
N ILE A 20 -6.09 14.59 10.46
CA ILE A 20 -5.62 15.65 9.59
C ILE A 20 -6.28 16.95 10.00
N SER A 21 -5.49 17.93 10.38
CA SER A 21 -5.94 19.29 10.66
C SER A 21 -5.73 20.19 9.43
N ALA A 22 -6.39 21.34 9.41
CA ALA A 22 -6.40 22.23 8.23
C ALA A 22 -5.04 22.90 7.98
N ASP A 23 -4.22 23.03 9.01
CA ASP A 23 -2.86 23.58 8.97
C ASP A 23 -1.80 22.62 8.44
N MET A 24 -2.11 21.31 8.40
CA MET A 24 -1.19 20.32 7.85
C MET A 24 -1.10 20.41 6.32
N PRO A 25 0.08 20.15 5.73
CA PRO A 25 0.28 20.21 4.27
C PRO A 25 -0.25 18.96 3.56
N ILE A 26 -1.38 18.41 4.02
CA ILE A 26 -2.00 17.22 3.48
C ILE A 26 -3.32 17.59 2.82
N ARG A 27 -3.46 17.28 1.52
CA ARG A 27 -4.67 17.50 0.73
C ARG A 27 -5.08 16.27 -0.06
N GLY A 28 -4.30 15.18 0.03
CA GLY A 28 -4.56 13.91 -0.65
C GLY A 28 -4.39 12.71 0.25
N ILE A 29 -5.31 11.75 0.11
CA ILE A 29 -5.26 10.43 0.73
C ILE A 29 -5.64 9.43 -0.34
N ALA A 30 -4.86 8.37 -0.47
CA ALA A 30 -5.18 7.26 -1.37
C ALA A 30 -4.76 5.93 -0.76
N THR A 31 -5.46 4.87 -1.13
CA THR A 31 -5.13 3.50 -0.73
C THR A 31 -5.10 2.60 -1.95
N SER A 32 -4.01 1.82 -2.07
CA SER A 32 -3.80 0.79 -3.08
C SER A 32 -3.48 -0.55 -2.41
N GLY A 33 -3.58 -1.66 -3.15
CA GLY A 33 -3.27 -3.01 -2.67
C GLY A 33 -3.87 -4.07 -3.57
N MET A 34 -3.48 -5.34 -3.36
CA MET A 34 -3.91 -6.45 -4.20
C MET A 34 -5.42 -6.75 -4.14
N ASP A 35 -6.09 -6.37 -3.06
CA ASP A 35 -7.55 -6.50 -2.91
C ASP A 35 -8.32 -5.28 -3.44
N GLY A 36 -7.63 -4.30 -4.04
CA GLY A 36 -8.21 -3.12 -4.66
C GLY A 36 -8.90 -3.44 -5.99
N ARG A 37 -9.46 -2.38 -6.60
CA ARG A 37 -10.12 -2.49 -7.92
C ARG A 37 -9.11 -2.52 -9.08
N SER A 38 -7.91 -2.00 -8.88
CA SER A 38 -6.84 -1.98 -9.88
C SER A 38 -5.92 -3.17 -9.70
N PHE A 39 -5.29 -3.62 -10.79
CA PHE A 39 -4.27 -4.65 -10.73
C PHE A 39 -3.08 -4.21 -9.87
N SER A 40 -2.52 -5.16 -9.10
CA SER A 40 -1.33 -4.93 -8.28
C SER A 40 -0.16 -5.75 -8.81
N PHE A 41 1.03 -5.17 -8.78
CA PHE A 41 2.28 -5.89 -9.08
C PHE A 41 2.86 -6.54 -7.83
N GLY A 42 2.58 -5.97 -6.64
CA GLY A 42 3.06 -6.47 -5.35
C GLY A 42 2.02 -7.29 -4.59
N ILE A 43 2.33 -7.58 -3.34
CA ILE A 43 1.55 -8.44 -2.44
C ILE A 43 0.98 -7.71 -1.22
N ALA A 44 1.01 -6.37 -1.21
CA ALA A 44 0.41 -5.59 -0.12
C ALA A 44 -1.11 -5.79 -0.07
N ASP A 45 -1.66 -6.00 1.11
CA ASP A 45 -3.11 -5.98 1.33
C ASP A 45 -3.65 -4.56 1.21
N ALA A 46 -2.95 -3.60 1.79
CA ALA A 46 -3.29 -2.19 1.70
C ALA A 46 -2.05 -1.30 1.93
N VAL A 47 -1.93 -0.25 1.14
CA VAL A 47 -1.00 0.86 1.36
C VAL A 47 -1.78 2.15 1.31
N THR A 48 -1.85 2.87 2.43
CA THR A 48 -2.50 4.18 2.53
C THR A 48 -1.44 5.27 2.62
N VAL A 49 -1.54 6.26 1.75
CA VAL A 49 -0.59 7.37 1.65
C VAL A 49 -1.29 8.70 1.94
N LEU A 50 -0.62 9.54 2.72
CA LEU A 50 -0.98 10.94 2.95
C LEU A 50 0.02 11.83 2.20
N ALA A 51 -0.48 12.74 1.37
CA ALA A 51 0.37 13.57 0.52
C ALA A 51 -0.18 15.01 0.34
N PRO A 52 0.65 15.94 -0.19
CA PRO A 52 0.23 17.30 -0.46
C PRO A 52 -0.90 17.41 -1.50
N THR A 53 -1.06 16.41 -2.38
CA THR A 53 -2.12 16.37 -3.39
C THR A 53 -2.70 14.95 -3.52
N THR A 54 -3.94 14.84 -3.99
CA THR A 54 -4.59 13.55 -4.25
C THR A 54 -3.84 12.75 -5.32
N ALA A 55 -3.36 13.41 -6.38
CA ALA A 55 -2.60 12.75 -7.45
C ALA A 55 -1.27 12.16 -6.92
N ALA A 56 -0.56 12.89 -6.05
CA ALA A 56 0.65 12.39 -5.41
C ALA A 56 0.36 11.21 -4.48
N ALA A 57 -0.73 11.29 -3.70
CA ALA A 57 -1.14 10.20 -2.84
C ALA A 57 -1.48 8.93 -3.64
N ASP A 58 -2.24 9.05 -4.72
CA ASP A 58 -2.67 7.94 -5.57
C ASP A 58 -1.48 7.25 -6.26
N ALA A 59 -0.62 8.04 -6.92
CA ALA A 59 0.58 7.53 -7.57
C ALA A 59 1.52 6.83 -6.57
N ALA A 60 1.76 7.45 -5.42
CA ALA A 60 2.66 6.88 -4.41
C ALA A 60 2.06 5.63 -3.76
N ALA A 61 0.76 5.59 -3.47
CA ALA A 61 0.11 4.40 -2.92
C ALA A 61 0.27 3.20 -3.86
N THR A 62 0.09 3.40 -5.16
CA THR A 62 0.25 2.37 -6.19
C THR A 62 1.70 1.90 -6.29
N LEU A 63 2.66 2.81 -6.31
CA LEU A 63 4.09 2.48 -6.42
C LEU A 63 4.58 1.77 -5.16
N ILE A 64 4.26 2.26 -3.97
CA ILE A 64 4.65 1.62 -2.71
C ILE A 64 4.03 0.23 -2.59
N ALA A 65 2.74 0.07 -2.95
CA ALA A 65 2.08 -1.23 -2.93
C ALA A 65 2.74 -2.24 -3.88
N SER A 66 3.25 -1.77 -5.02
CA SER A 66 3.99 -2.59 -5.98
C SER A 66 5.38 -3.00 -5.46
N GLU A 67 6.02 -2.15 -4.66
CA GLU A 67 7.32 -2.43 -4.03
C GLU A 67 7.22 -3.35 -2.79
N VAL A 68 6.03 -3.48 -2.18
CA VAL A 68 5.78 -4.51 -1.17
C VAL A 68 5.69 -5.85 -1.88
N ASP A 69 6.86 -6.41 -2.20
CA ASP A 69 6.95 -7.60 -3.03
C ASP A 69 8.22 -8.42 -2.74
N ILE A 70 8.13 -9.71 -3.06
CA ILE A 70 9.22 -10.69 -3.08
C ILE A 70 8.98 -11.69 -4.19
N ASP A 71 10.00 -12.42 -4.60
CA ASP A 71 9.85 -13.56 -5.50
C ASP A 71 9.68 -14.85 -4.69
N HIS A 72 8.51 -15.50 -4.82
CA HIS A 72 8.21 -16.75 -4.12
C HIS A 72 7.15 -17.56 -4.87
N PRO A 73 7.29 -18.91 -4.96
CA PRO A 73 6.35 -19.78 -5.68
C PRO A 73 4.90 -19.74 -5.19
N ALA A 74 4.66 -19.35 -3.94
CA ALA A 74 3.31 -19.18 -3.38
C ALA A 74 2.59 -17.92 -3.88
N ILE A 75 3.27 -17.03 -4.61
CA ILE A 75 2.68 -15.84 -5.20
C ILE A 75 2.34 -16.16 -6.65
N GLN A 76 1.06 -16.16 -6.97
CA GLN A 76 0.58 -16.41 -8.32
C GLN A 76 0.42 -15.10 -9.07
N ARG A 77 0.99 -15.06 -10.27
CA ARG A 77 0.90 -13.92 -11.18
C ARG A 77 0.48 -14.40 -12.57
N VAL A 78 -0.33 -13.59 -13.24
CA VAL A 78 -0.77 -13.82 -14.61
C VAL A 78 -0.62 -12.55 -15.43
N PRO A 79 -0.54 -12.64 -16.77
CA PRO A 79 -0.60 -11.47 -17.62
C PRO A 79 -1.90 -10.67 -17.38
N ALA A 80 -1.79 -9.37 -17.24
CA ALA A 80 -2.95 -8.48 -17.02
C ALA A 80 -3.98 -8.64 -18.15
N SER A 81 -3.53 -8.79 -19.42
CA SER A 81 -4.36 -9.04 -20.59
C SER A 81 -5.21 -10.32 -20.50
N SER A 82 -4.81 -11.30 -19.69
CA SER A 82 -5.61 -12.52 -19.47
C SER A 82 -6.81 -12.28 -18.55
N LEU A 83 -6.79 -11.22 -17.75
CA LEU A 83 -7.86 -10.81 -16.84
C LEU A 83 -8.76 -9.73 -17.45
N ASP A 84 -8.14 -8.81 -18.18
CA ASP A 84 -8.81 -7.72 -18.89
C ASP A 84 -8.08 -7.47 -20.22
N PRO A 85 -8.65 -7.91 -21.35
CA PRO A 85 -8.02 -7.75 -22.68
C PRO A 85 -7.81 -6.29 -23.08
N ASP A 86 -8.57 -5.36 -22.52
CA ASP A 86 -8.51 -3.93 -22.85
C ASP A 86 -7.59 -3.15 -21.91
N THR A 87 -6.85 -3.83 -21.03
CA THR A 87 -5.94 -3.17 -20.09
C THR A 87 -4.73 -2.54 -20.77
N ASP A 88 -4.34 -1.36 -20.33
CA ASP A 88 -3.10 -0.69 -20.76
C ASP A 88 -1.82 -1.42 -20.29
N LEU A 89 -1.96 -2.39 -19.38
CA LEU A 89 -0.82 -3.14 -18.82
C LEU A 89 -0.34 -4.25 -19.75
N GLY A 90 -1.14 -4.68 -20.74
CA GLY A 90 -0.79 -5.73 -21.69
C GLY A 90 -0.43 -7.04 -20.97
N ASP A 91 0.71 -7.63 -21.35
CA ASP A 91 1.19 -8.90 -20.80
C ASP A 91 2.05 -8.76 -19.53
N ARG A 92 2.04 -7.59 -18.88
CA ARG A 92 2.73 -7.43 -17.59
C ARG A 92 2.07 -8.33 -16.55
N LEU A 93 2.91 -9.05 -15.79
CA LEU A 93 2.44 -9.95 -14.76
C LEU A 93 1.88 -9.17 -13.57
N VAL A 94 0.65 -9.48 -13.17
CA VAL A 94 -0.04 -8.92 -12.01
C VAL A 94 -0.32 -10.00 -11.00
N THR A 95 -0.29 -9.66 -9.72
CA THR A 95 -0.56 -10.60 -8.62
C THR A 95 -2.04 -10.89 -8.55
N VAL A 96 -2.39 -12.17 -8.57
CA VAL A 96 -3.78 -12.65 -8.43
C VAL A 96 -4.01 -13.37 -7.10
N GLU A 97 -2.96 -13.97 -6.55
CA GLU A 97 -3.05 -14.66 -5.27
C GLU A 97 -1.71 -14.60 -4.53
N ARG A 98 -1.80 -14.40 -3.22
CA ARG A 98 -0.71 -14.60 -2.29
C ARG A 98 -1.06 -15.78 -1.40
N GLY A 99 -0.35 -16.90 -1.57
CA GLY A 99 -0.44 -18.04 -0.67
C GLY A 99 0.16 -17.75 0.69
N LEU A 100 0.26 -18.77 1.53
CA LEU A 100 0.88 -18.65 2.84
C LEU A 100 2.39 -18.42 2.68
N LEU A 101 2.89 -17.38 3.32
CA LEU A 101 4.30 -17.00 3.34
C LEU A 101 4.83 -17.03 4.78
N PRO A 102 6.07 -17.47 4.99
CA PRO A 102 6.75 -17.30 6.26
C PRO A 102 6.81 -15.84 6.70
N LYS A 103 6.71 -15.59 8.00
CA LYS A 103 6.76 -14.22 8.55
C LYS A 103 7.98 -13.43 8.07
N ALA A 104 9.15 -14.07 7.99
CA ALA A 104 10.38 -13.42 7.53
C ALA A 104 10.27 -12.86 6.11
N LEU A 105 9.58 -13.57 5.20
CA LEU A 105 9.36 -13.11 3.83
C LEU A 105 8.33 -11.97 3.76
N ILE A 106 7.31 -11.99 4.62
CA ILE A 106 6.39 -10.85 4.76
C ILE A 106 7.12 -9.61 5.27
N ASP A 107 8.00 -9.78 6.27
CA ASP A 107 8.82 -8.69 6.81
C ASP A 107 9.75 -8.12 5.72
N GLU A 108 10.33 -8.98 4.87
CA GLU A 108 11.17 -8.57 3.73
C GLU A 108 10.37 -7.77 2.69
N ALA A 109 9.21 -8.28 2.28
CA ALA A 109 8.33 -7.58 1.34
C ALA A 109 7.94 -6.19 1.88
N LEU A 110 7.53 -6.11 3.14
CA LEU A 110 7.19 -4.85 3.79
C LEU A 110 8.40 -3.89 3.88
N ALA A 111 9.60 -4.43 4.13
CA ALA A 111 10.82 -3.63 4.16
C ALA A 111 11.14 -3.01 2.78
N ASN A 112 10.86 -3.72 1.68
CA ASN A 112 11.02 -3.20 0.32
C ASN A 112 10.11 -1.98 0.09
N GLY A 113 8.81 -2.12 0.36
CA GLY A 113 7.85 -1.01 0.26
C GLY A 113 8.17 0.15 1.20
N LEU A 114 8.62 -0.16 2.43
CA LEU A 114 9.00 0.86 3.42
C LEU A 114 10.18 1.72 2.95
N ARG A 115 11.19 1.11 2.33
CA ARG A 115 12.34 1.85 1.76
C ARG A 115 11.87 2.85 0.69
N TYR A 116 10.97 2.43 -0.19
CA TYR A 116 10.41 3.33 -1.21
C TYR A 116 9.60 4.47 -0.57
N ALA A 117 8.77 4.18 0.42
CA ALA A 117 8.01 5.20 1.15
C ALA A 117 8.93 6.22 1.83
N GLN A 118 9.98 5.76 2.51
CA GLN A 118 10.98 6.63 3.15
C GLN A 118 11.72 7.49 2.13
N TRP A 119 12.06 6.94 0.97
CA TRP A 119 12.66 7.67 -0.15
C TRP A 119 11.72 8.79 -0.65
N ALA A 120 10.42 8.51 -0.78
CA ALA A 120 9.43 9.48 -1.22
C ALA A 120 9.21 10.60 -0.18
N ILE A 121 9.19 10.25 1.11
CA ILE A 121 9.10 11.23 2.21
C ILE A 121 10.33 12.16 2.22
N ALA A 122 11.53 11.60 2.10
CA ALA A 122 12.76 12.39 2.08
C ALA A 122 12.83 13.41 0.93
N ARG A 123 12.05 13.20 -0.14
CA ARG A 123 11.91 14.12 -1.28
C ARG A 123 10.70 15.05 -1.19
N GLY A 124 9.92 14.98 -0.11
CA GLY A 124 8.72 15.79 0.07
C GLY A 124 7.57 15.43 -0.89
N LEU A 125 7.61 14.24 -1.50
CA LEU A 125 6.56 13.77 -2.41
C LEU A 125 5.32 13.31 -1.67
N ILE A 126 5.51 12.73 -0.49
CA ILE A 126 4.45 12.31 0.43
C ILE A 126 4.78 12.73 1.86
N ASN A 127 3.78 12.72 2.73
CA ASN A 127 3.94 13.01 4.15
C ASN A 127 4.14 11.75 4.98
N ASP A 128 3.24 10.78 4.81
CA ASP A 128 3.23 9.54 5.57
C ASP A 128 2.71 8.38 4.71
N ALA A 129 3.08 7.16 5.08
CA ALA A 129 2.54 5.94 4.50
C ALA A 129 2.31 4.86 5.55
N TYR A 130 1.17 4.19 5.46
CA TYR A 130 0.82 2.99 6.22
C TYR A 130 0.80 1.81 5.26
N LEU A 131 1.54 0.75 5.58
CA LEU A 131 1.67 -0.46 4.76
C LEU A 131 1.17 -1.67 5.56
N ALA A 132 0.33 -2.48 4.94
CA ALA A 132 -0.17 -3.72 5.52
C ALA A 132 0.01 -4.90 4.55
N CYS A 133 0.49 -6.03 5.06
CA CYS A 133 0.65 -7.28 4.34
C CYS A 133 0.55 -8.48 5.28
N ALA A 134 -0.36 -9.40 5.00
CA ALA A 134 -0.55 -10.66 5.75
C ALA A 134 -0.60 -10.47 7.28
N GLY A 135 -1.36 -9.48 7.75
CA GLY A 135 -1.51 -9.18 9.19
C GLY A 135 -0.30 -8.49 9.84
N GLN A 136 0.74 -8.14 9.07
CA GLN A 136 1.86 -7.32 9.51
C GLN A 136 1.70 -5.90 8.98
N THR A 137 2.14 -4.91 9.73
CA THR A 137 2.05 -3.50 9.36
C THR A 137 3.36 -2.76 9.53
N ARG A 138 3.56 -1.71 8.73
CA ARG A 138 4.69 -0.76 8.85
C ARG A 138 4.19 0.65 8.60
N ILE A 139 4.88 1.61 9.20
CA ILE A 139 4.62 3.04 9.02
C ILE A 139 5.91 3.72 8.57
N ALA A 140 5.80 4.54 7.54
CA ALA A 140 6.81 5.51 7.16
C ALA A 140 6.30 6.91 7.49
N GLY A 141 7.15 7.76 8.09
CA GLY A 141 6.76 9.04 8.65
C GLY A 141 6.29 8.85 10.10
N GLY A 142 5.03 8.69 10.33
CA GLY A 142 4.47 8.34 11.65
C GLY A 142 4.15 9.52 12.55
N ALA A 143 4.35 10.76 12.09
CA ALA A 143 3.95 11.94 12.85
C ALA A 143 2.43 12.15 12.88
N LEU A 144 1.74 11.56 11.90
CA LEU A 144 0.33 11.80 11.65
C LEU A 144 -0.54 10.54 11.82
N LEU A 145 0.08 9.37 11.90
CA LEU A 145 -0.61 8.11 12.04
C LEU A 145 -0.64 7.68 13.51
N ASP A 146 -1.80 7.71 14.10
CA ASP A 146 -2.05 7.20 15.45
C ASP A 146 -2.67 5.79 15.32
N LEU A 147 -1.87 4.77 15.63
CA LEU A 147 -2.33 3.39 15.71
C LEU A 147 -2.95 3.19 17.08
N THR A 148 -4.25 3.39 17.21
CA THR A 148 -4.98 2.94 18.38
C THR A 148 -5.05 1.41 18.34
N LYS A 149 -4.27 0.76 19.22
CA LYS A 149 -4.53 -0.64 19.56
C LYS A 149 -5.78 -0.65 20.44
N ASP A 150 -6.87 -1.11 19.88
CA ASP A 150 -7.99 -1.62 20.68
C ASP A 150 -7.71 -3.05 21.14
#